data_f0e29b7bdc60f40f694bf2f8aa8d4bb0
#
_entry.id   f0e29b7bdc60f40f694bf2f8aa8d4bb0
#
_cell.length_a   1.000
_cell.length_b   1.000
_cell.length_c   1.000
_cell.angle_alpha   90.00
_cell.angle_beta   90.00
_cell.angle_gamma   90.00
#
_symmetry.space_group_name_H-M   'P 1'
#
loop_
_entity.id
_entity.type
_entity.pdbx_description
1 polymer ?
#
loop_
_entity_poly.entity_id
_entity_poly.type
_entity_poly.pdbx_seq_one_letter_code
_entity_poly.pdbx_strand_id
1 'polypeptide(L)'
;VALRDAGALTIAAVNAPSSPLADACEFHLPLLAGPELSVAATKSYIAMLALSAQLVAHWQRDEALLAALNTLPDALRQAGALDWRTAVEALRGVERMIVIGRGLGLAIAQEAALKLKETSGIQAEAFSSAEVRHGPMELIDRDYPLLVFAPRGPEQAGLIQLARDMRTRGAHVLLAAPADVPEATLPLVSTDHPALDPVAAILSFYVMADGLAAARGRNPDAPRHLNKVTETH
;
A
#
# COMPACT_ATOMS: atom_id res chain seq x y z
N VAL A 1 -20.74 -3.16 -18.91
CA VAL A 1 -21.83 -3.43 -19.83
C VAL A 1 -22.01 -4.95 -19.97
N ALA A 2 -21.07 -5.72 -20.54
CA ALA A 2 -21.24 -7.15 -20.79
C ALA A 2 -21.62 -7.98 -19.54
N LEU A 3 -21.04 -7.72 -18.39
CA LEU A 3 -21.38 -8.42 -17.13
C LEU A 3 -22.80 -8.08 -16.66
N ARG A 4 -23.21 -6.83 -16.77
CA ARG A 4 -24.58 -6.38 -16.45
C ARG A 4 -25.59 -7.05 -17.39
N ASP A 5 -25.29 -7.08 -18.69
CA ASP A 5 -26.16 -7.71 -19.70
C ASP A 5 -26.26 -9.22 -19.49
N ALA A 6 -25.26 -9.84 -18.86
CA ALA A 6 -25.28 -11.24 -18.44
C ALA A 6 -26.00 -11.47 -17.09
N GLY A 7 -26.60 -10.43 -16.50
CA GLY A 7 -27.35 -10.50 -15.23
C GLY A 7 -26.51 -10.46 -13.97
N ALA A 8 -25.24 -10.05 -14.04
CA ALA A 8 -24.40 -9.84 -12.86
C ALA A 8 -24.72 -8.49 -12.20
N LEU A 9 -24.78 -8.48 -10.87
CA LEU A 9 -24.78 -7.24 -10.10
C LEU A 9 -23.46 -6.50 -10.33
N THR A 10 -23.54 -5.26 -10.79
CA THR A 10 -22.36 -4.43 -11.08
C THR A 10 -22.30 -3.22 -10.17
N ILE A 11 -21.17 -3.04 -9.50
CA ILE A 11 -20.90 -1.95 -8.56
C ILE A 11 -19.60 -1.25 -8.98
N ALA A 12 -19.65 0.06 -9.19
CA ALA A 12 -18.45 0.86 -9.45
C ALA A 12 -18.04 1.62 -8.19
N ALA A 13 -16.81 1.44 -7.73
CA ALA A 13 -16.19 2.30 -6.73
C ALA A 13 -15.36 3.36 -7.45
N VAL A 14 -15.82 4.63 -7.45
CA VAL A 14 -15.27 5.70 -8.29
C VAL A 14 -15.11 7.00 -7.54
N ASN A 15 -14.08 7.76 -7.87
CA ASN A 15 -13.89 9.11 -7.34
C ASN A 15 -14.60 10.20 -8.19
N ALA A 16 -14.94 9.87 -9.43
CA ALA A 16 -15.73 10.72 -10.33
C ALA A 16 -17.12 10.10 -10.54
N PRO A 17 -18.16 10.55 -9.81
CA PRO A 17 -19.49 9.94 -9.88
C PRO A 17 -20.16 10.02 -11.25
N SER A 18 -19.78 11.00 -12.07
CA SER A 18 -20.26 11.18 -13.45
C SER A 18 -19.40 10.50 -14.51
N SER A 19 -18.55 9.54 -14.11
CA SER A 19 -17.67 8.84 -15.05
C SER A 19 -18.42 7.79 -15.88
N PRO A 20 -17.95 7.46 -17.09
CA PRO A 20 -18.53 6.39 -17.90
C PRO A 20 -18.57 5.03 -17.20
N LEU A 21 -17.67 4.79 -16.23
CA LEU A 21 -17.67 3.58 -15.41
C LEU A 21 -18.86 3.57 -14.44
N ALA A 22 -19.16 4.71 -13.79
CA ALA A 22 -20.33 4.83 -12.93
C ALA A 22 -21.63 4.58 -13.71
N ASP A 23 -21.77 5.20 -14.90
CA ASP A 23 -22.95 5.04 -15.75
C ASP A 23 -23.11 3.60 -16.28
N ALA A 24 -22.03 2.87 -16.46
CA ALA A 24 -22.04 1.49 -16.94
C ALA A 24 -22.48 0.47 -15.88
N CYS A 25 -22.44 0.82 -14.59
CA CYS A 25 -22.77 -0.06 -13.47
C CYS A 25 -24.17 0.21 -12.94
N GLU A 26 -24.75 -0.80 -12.28
CA GLU A 26 -26.08 -0.69 -11.64
C GLU A 26 -26.03 0.19 -10.39
N PHE A 27 -24.95 0.06 -9.62
CA PHE A 27 -24.68 0.89 -8.45
C PHE A 27 -23.32 1.56 -8.55
N HIS A 28 -23.17 2.74 -7.97
CA HIS A 28 -21.88 3.35 -7.78
C HIS A 28 -21.68 3.80 -6.34
N LEU A 29 -20.48 3.62 -5.84
CA LEU A 29 -20.04 4.00 -4.51
C LEU A 29 -18.97 5.09 -4.66
N PRO A 30 -19.26 6.35 -4.25
CA PRO A 30 -18.31 7.45 -4.40
C PRO A 30 -17.18 7.32 -3.36
N LEU A 31 -15.93 7.48 -3.82
CA LEU A 31 -14.77 7.44 -2.93
C LEU A 31 -14.63 8.69 -2.06
N LEU A 32 -15.14 9.83 -2.51
CA LEU A 32 -15.05 11.12 -1.84
C LEU A 32 -13.61 11.56 -1.49
N ALA A 33 -12.62 11.09 -2.27
CA ALA A 33 -11.21 11.39 -2.04
C ALA A 33 -10.81 12.82 -2.44
N GLY A 34 -11.72 13.57 -3.04
CA GLY A 34 -11.44 14.87 -3.62
C GLY A 34 -10.58 14.78 -4.89
N PRO A 35 -10.17 15.92 -5.47
CA PRO A 35 -9.36 15.93 -6.69
C PRO A 35 -8.01 15.23 -6.48
N GLU A 36 -7.64 14.32 -7.38
CA GLU A 36 -6.35 13.65 -7.42
C GLU A 36 -5.47 14.34 -8.48
N LEU A 37 -4.72 15.37 -8.06
CA LEU A 37 -3.99 16.25 -8.98
C LEU A 37 -2.67 15.65 -9.48
N SER A 38 -1.94 14.96 -8.59
CA SER A 38 -0.67 14.32 -8.93
C SER A 38 -0.87 13.17 -9.91
N VAL A 39 0.13 12.90 -10.74
CA VAL A 39 0.11 11.76 -11.67
C VAL A 39 -0.07 10.46 -10.91
N ALA A 40 0.76 10.24 -9.90
CA ALA A 40 0.67 9.08 -9.00
C ALA A 40 -0.49 9.26 -8.02
N ALA A 41 -1.54 8.44 -8.15
CA ALA A 41 -2.67 8.45 -7.24
C ALA A 41 -2.30 7.91 -5.85
N THR A 42 -2.86 8.51 -4.81
CA THR A 42 -2.63 8.12 -3.40
C THR A 42 -3.93 8.14 -2.58
N LYS A 43 -4.62 9.26 -2.54
CA LYS A 43 -5.84 9.44 -1.75
C LYS A 43 -6.98 8.53 -2.20
N SER A 44 -7.17 8.39 -3.51
CA SER A 44 -8.19 7.52 -4.07
C SER A 44 -7.91 6.05 -3.76
N TYR A 45 -6.64 5.64 -3.71
CA TYR A 45 -6.27 4.28 -3.30
C TYR A 45 -6.65 4.01 -1.82
N ILE A 46 -6.28 4.92 -0.90
CA ILE A 46 -6.67 4.82 0.51
C ILE A 46 -8.20 4.78 0.66
N ALA A 47 -8.91 5.67 -0.03
CA ALA A 47 -10.36 5.73 0.00
C ALA A 47 -11.00 4.44 -0.56
N MET A 48 -10.40 3.84 -1.60
CA MET A 48 -10.84 2.56 -2.17
C MET A 48 -10.70 1.43 -1.14
N LEU A 49 -9.57 1.35 -0.44
CA LEU A 49 -9.38 0.35 0.61
C LEU A 49 -10.37 0.52 1.76
N ALA A 50 -10.59 1.76 2.24
CA ALA A 50 -11.55 2.05 3.30
C ALA A 50 -12.98 1.73 2.87
N LEU A 51 -13.39 2.10 1.65
CA LEU A 51 -14.70 1.78 1.10
C LEU A 51 -14.89 0.26 0.95
N SER A 52 -13.86 -0.46 0.50
CA SER A 52 -13.91 -1.92 0.40
C SER A 52 -14.09 -2.58 1.75
N ALA A 53 -13.37 -2.10 2.78
CA ALA A 53 -13.55 -2.57 4.16
C ALA A 53 -14.96 -2.27 4.67
N GLN A 54 -15.50 -1.07 4.40
CA GLN A 54 -16.85 -0.68 4.79
C GLN A 54 -17.91 -1.58 4.11
N LEU A 55 -17.76 -1.85 2.81
CA LEU A 55 -18.66 -2.74 2.08
C LEU A 55 -18.68 -4.14 2.68
N VAL A 56 -17.50 -4.71 2.95
CA VAL A 56 -17.37 -6.03 3.56
C VAL A 56 -17.97 -6.04 4.98
N ALA A 57 -17.69 -5.01 5.78
CA ALA A 57 -18.21 -4.90 7.14
C ALA A 57 -19.75 -4.90 7.16
N HIS A 58 -20.39 -4.13 6.27
CA HIS A 58 -21.84 -4.16 6.14
C HIS A 58 -22.37 -5.50 5.64
N TRP A 59 -21.69 -6.11 4.66
CA TRP A 59 -22.10 -7.39 4.10
C TRP A 59 -22.06 -8.50 5.15
N GLN A 60 -20.99 -8.53 5.94
CA GLN A 60 -20.80 -9.54 7.00
C GLN A 60 -21.46 -9.17 8.33
N ARG A 61 -21.99 -7.96 8.46
CA ARG A 61 -22.50 -7.39 9.73
C ARG A 61 -21.42 -7.39 10.82
N ASP A 62 -20.21 -7.02 10.45
CA ASP A 62 -19.07 -6.92 11.35
C ASP A 62 -19.07 -5.56 12.06
N GLU A 63 -19.72 -5.51 13.22
CA GLU A 63 -19.84 -4.29 14.03
C GLU A 63 -18.48 -3.79 14.54
N ALA A 64 -17.51 -4.68 14.77
CA ALA A 64 -16.17 -4.31 15.21
C ALA A 64 -15.42 -3.57 14.11
N LEU A 65 -15.48 -4.07 12.87
CA LEU A 65 -14.87 -3.41 11.72
C LEU A 65 -15.57 -2.07 11.40
N LEU A 66 -16.91 -2.01 11.51
CA LEU A 66 -17.67 -0.75 11.36
C LEU A 66 -17.27 0.29 12.41
N ALA A 67 -17.12 -0.11 13.67
CA ALA A 67 -16.67 0.78 14.73
C ALA A 67 -15.23 1.29 14.46
N ALA A 68 -14.32 0.40 14.05
CA ALA A 68 -12.94 0.74 13.74
C ALA A 68 -12.79 1.69 12.52
N LEU A 69 -13.70 1.63 11.56
CA LEU A 69 -13.73 2.57 10.44
C LEU A 69 -14.00 4.01 10.89
N ASN A 70 -14.72 4.23 12.00
CA ASN A 70 -14.96 5.57 12.53
C ASN A 70 -13.69 6.20 13.14
N THR A 71 -12.77 5.39 13.64
CA THR A 71 -11.49 5.84 14.21
C THR A 71 -10.35 5.83 13.19
N LEU A 72 -10.55 5.26 12.00
CA LEU A 72 -9.54 5.19 10.95
C LEU A 72 -8.92 6.55 10.60
N PRO A 73 -9.66 7.69 10.54
CA PRO A 73 -9.05 9.00 10.27
C PRO A 73 -8.00 9.41 11.32
N ASP A 74 -8.18 9.04 12.59
CA ASP A 74 -7.20 9.29 13.65
C ASP A 74 -5.96 8.42 13.47
N ALA A 75 -6.14 7.14 13.16
CA ALA A 75 -5.04 6.23 12.84
C ALA A 75 -4.25 6.70 11.61
N LEU A 76 -4.91 7.21 10.58
CA LEU A 76 -4.26 7.78 9.40
C LEU A 76 -3.43 9.03 9.75
N ARG A 77 -3.94 9.94 10.62
CA ARG A 77 -3.14 11.08 11.09
C ARG A 77 -1.88 10.64 11.83
N GLN A 78 -1.97 9.62 12.67
CA GLN A 78 -0.83 9.03 13.35
C GLN A 78 0.15 8.40 12.35
N ALA A 79 -0.35 7.63 11.38
CA ALA A 79 0.47 6.99 10.36
C ALA A 79 1.25 8.01 9.50
N GLY A 80 0.60 9.14 9.16
CA GLY A 80 1.25 10.23 8.43
C GLY A 80 2.34 10.97 9.23
N ALA A 81 2.35 10.82 10.55
CA ALA A 81 3.35 11.44 11.43
C ALA A 81 4.51 10.48 11.80
N LEU A 82 4.48 9.22 11.37
CA LEU A 82 5.54 8.27 11.66
C LEU A 82 6.85 8.63 10.95
N ASP A 83 7.96 8.43 11.64
CA ASP A 83 9.29 8.71 11.10
C ASP A 83 9.85 7.48 10.35
N TRP A 84 9.91 7.61 9.02
CA TRP A 84 10.53 6.63 8.13
C TRP A 84 11.77 7.19 7.40
N ARG A 85 12.44 8.21 7.96
CA ARG A 85 13.65 8.82 7.36
C ARG A 85 14.77 7.81 7.16
N THR A 86 14.88 6.81 8.02
CA THR A 86 15.85 5.72 7.84
C THR A 86 15.64 4.95 6.54
N ALA A 87 14.40 4.79 6.09
CA ALA A 87 14.11 4.19 4.80
C ALA A 87 14.49 5.12 3.64
N VAL A 88 14.26 6.43 3.78
CA VAL A 88 14.69 7.42 2.77
C VAL A 88 16.20 7.38 2.59
N GLU A 89 16.96 7.35 3.67
CA GLU A 89 18.42 7.27 3.64
C GLU A 89 18.90 5.95 3.00
N ALA A 90 18.32 4.83 3.42
CA ALA A 90 18.68 3.51 2.92
C ALA A 90 18.38 3.33 1.42
N LEU A 91 17.28 3.92 0.94
CA LEU A 91 16.80 3.74 -0.45
C LEU A 91 17.28 4.84 -1.42
N ARG A 92 17.96 5.88 -0.93
CA ARG A 92 18.35 7.02 -1.76
C ARG A 92 19.16 6.65 -2.99
N GLY A 93 20.10 5.71 -2.88
CA GLY A 93 20.97 5.23 -3.97
C GLY A 93 20.51 3.94 -4.63
N VAL A 94 19.37 3.38 -4.20
CA VAL A 94 18.90 2.07 -4.67
C VAL A 94 18.29 2.18 -6.07
N GLU A 95 18.67 1.26 -6.96
CA GLU A 95 18.11 1.17 -8.32
C GLU A 95 17.09 0.04 -8.47
N ARG A 96 17.19 -1.00 -7.68
CA ARG A 96 16.28 -2.16 -7.70
C ARG A 96 16.02 -2.69 -6.30
N MET A 97 14.81 -3.19 -6.06
CA MET A 97 14.43 -3.77 -4.77
C MET A 97 13.21 -4.69 -4.89
N ILE A 98 12.96 -5.45 -3.86
CA ILE A 98 11.74 -6.23 -3.71
C ILE A 98 10.92 -5.70 -2.54
N VAL A 99 9.60 -5.63 -2.75
CA VAL A 99 8.61 -5.31 -1.71
C VAL A 99 7.81 -6.57 -1.41
N ILE A 100 7.69 -6.92 -0.13
CA ILE A 100 7.05 -8.18 0.28
C ILE A 100 5.85 -7.87 1.16
N GLY A 101 4.73 -8.52 0.84
CA GLY A 101 3.53 -8.56 1.66
C GLY A 101 2.91 -9.95 1.64
N ARG A 102 1.78 -10.14 2.33
CA ARG A 102 0.94 -11.33 2.25
C ARG A 102 -0.46 -11.01 2.76
N GLY A 103 -1.47 -11.78 2.30
CA GLY A 103 -2.87 -11.51 2.62
C GLY A 103 -3.24 -10.06 2.24
N LEU A 104 -3.87 -9.32 3.15
CA LEU A 104 -4.20 -7.91 2.94
C LEU A 104 -2.96 -7.03 2.73
N GLY A 105 -1.81 -7.42 3.27
CA GLY A 105 -0.54 -6.72 3.09
C GLY A 105 0.05 -6.85 1.68
N LEU A 106 -0.40 -7.81 0.85
CA LEU A 106 0.11 -7.96 -0.52
C LEU A 106 -0.35 -6.79 -1.40
N ALA A 107 -1.58 -6.34 -1.26
CA ALA A 107 -2.10 -5.21 -2.05
C ALA A 107 -1.29 -3.93 -1.82
N ILE A 108 -0.94 -3.62 -0.57
CA ILE A 108 -0.11 -2.45 -0.27
C ILE A 108 1.35 -2.63 -0.70
N ALA A 109 1.87 -3.87 -0.72
CA ALA A 109 3.20 -4.14 -1.26
C ALA A 109 3.25 -3.88 -2.78
N GLN A 110 2.21 -4.29 -3.51
CA GLN A 110 2.08 -4.02 -4.95
C GLN A 110 1.98 -2.53 -5.24
N GLU A 111 1.16 -1.81 -4.48
CA GLU A 111 1.03 -0.35 -4.58
C GLU A 111 2.35 0.35 -4.26
N ALA A 112 3.05 -0.06 -3.20
CA ALA A 112 4.34 0.49 -2.83
C ALA A 112 5.39 0.28 -3.94
N ALA A 113 5.46 -0.90 -4.53
CA ALA A 113 6.35 -1.19 -5.65
C ALA A 113 6.02 -0.33 -6.88
N LEU A 114 4.73 -0.08 -7.15
CA LEU A 114 4.29 0.81 -8.22
C LEU A 114 4.77 2.25 -7.94
N LYS A 115 4.52 2.78 -6.75
CA LYS A 115 4.92 4.14 -6.39
C LYS A 115 6.43 4.35 -6.42
N LEU A 116 7.23 3.38 -5.98
CA LEU A 116 8.69 3.44 -6.08
C LEU A 116 9.17 3.59 -7.54
N LYS A 117 8.51 2.90 -8.47
CA LYS A 117 8.77 3.07 -9.91
C LYS A 117 8.35 4.47 -10.40
N GLU A 118 7.14 4.88 -10.10
CA GLU A 118 6.55 6.13 -10.59
C GLU A 118 7.26 7.38 -10.07
N THR A 119 7.49 7.44 -8.74
CA THR A 119 7.98 8.65 -8.08
C THR A 119 9.48 8.69 -7.93
N SER A 120 10.11 7.55 -7.68
CA SER A 120 11.53 7.46 -7.33
C SER A 120 12.40 6.81 -8.41
N GLY A 121 11.79 6.19 -9.44
CA GLY A 121 12.50 5.51 -10.53
C GLY A 121 13.31 4.31 -10.04
N ILE A 122 12.85 3.64 -9.00
CA ILE A 122 13.41 2.39 -8.52
C ILE A 122 12.68 1.23 -9.19
N GLN A 123 13.41 0.30 -9.80
CA GLN A 123 12.84 -0.94 -10.29
C GLN A 123 12.41 -1.80 -9.10
N ALA A 124 11.19 -1.60 -8.62
CA ALA A 124 10.63 -2.34 -7.51
C ALA A 124 9.63 -3.40 -7.99
N GLU A 125 9.72 -4.61 -7.47
CA GLU A 125 8.76 -5.69 -7.71
C GLU A 125 8.14 -6.14 -6.41
N ALA A 126 6.85 -6.45 -6.44
CA ALA A 126 6.14 -6.94 -5.27
C ALA A 126 5.89 -8.44 -5.37
N PHE A 127 6.14 -9.16 -4.28
CA PHE A 127 5.86 -10.59 -4.17
C PHE A 127 5.15 -10.91 -2.86
N SER A 128 4.34 -11.97 -2.87
CA SER A 128 3.92 -12.56 -1.62
C SER A 128 5.09 -13.27 -0.93
N SER A 129 5.05 -13.36 0.39
CA SER A 129 6.08 -14.08 1.16
C SER A 129 6.18 -15.57 0.81
N ALA A 130 5.18 -16.14 0.15
CA ALA A 130 5.22 -17.49 -0.40
C ALA A 130 5.93 -17.52 -1.74
N GLU A 131 5.52 -16.65 -2.68
CA GLU A 131 6.05 -16.62 -4.06
C GLU A 131 7.53 -16.29 -4.10
N VAL A 132 8.01 -15.35 -3.25
CA VAL A 132 9.42 -14.96 -3.24
C VAL A 132 10.35 -16.16 -3.07
N ARG A 133 9.92 -17.21 -2.37
CA ARG A 133 10.69 -18.44 -2.13
C ARG A 133 10.83 -19.34 -3.36
N HIS A 134 10.00 -19.13 -4.40
CA HIS A 134 9.91 -20.01 -5.58
C HIS A 134 10.58 -19.41 -6.84
N GLY A 135 11.61 -18.59 -6.66
CA GLY A 135 12.37 -18.02 -7.78
C GLY A 135 12.99 -16.66 -7.43
N PRO A 136 12.19 -15.62 -7.11
CA PRO A 136 12.72 -14.27 -6.84
C PRO A 136 13.79 -14.22 -5.75
N MET A 137 13.79 -15.16 -4.81
CA MET A 137 14.82 -15.29 -3.77
C MET A 137 16.24 -15.45 -4.32
N GLU A 138 16.42 -15.95 -5.54
CA GLU A 138 17.73 -16.08 -6.19
C GLU A 138 18.37 -14.72 -6.50
N LEU A 139 17.55 -13.66 -6.60
CA LEU A 139 18.03 -12.29 -6.82
C LEU A 139 18.53 -11.61 -5.53
N ILE A 140 18.27 -12.22 -4.37
CA ILE A 140 18.52 -11.62 -3.07
C ILE A 140 19.92 -11.98 -2.58
N ASP A 141 20.86 -11.14 -2.94
CA ASP A 141 22.26 -11.21 -2.52
C ASP A 141 22.53 -10.32 -1.29
N ARG A 142 23.82 -10.24 -0.90
CA ARG A 142 24.28 -9.32 0.14
C ARG A 142 23.88 -7.88 -0.19
N ASP A 143 23.38 -7.17 0.81
CA ASP A 143 22.93 -5.78 0.76
C ASP A 143 21.74 -5.52 -0.19
N TYR A 144 21.12 -6.59 -0.76
CA TYR A 144 19.95 -6.44 -1.61
C TYR A 144 18.78 -5.83 -0.79
N PRO A 145 18.20 -4.71 -1.25
CA PRO A 145 17.19 -4.00 -0.47
C PRO A 145 15.82 -4.68 -0.55
N LEU A 146 15.23 -4.93 0.62
CA LEU A 146 13.90 -5.47 0.78
C LEU A 146 13.07 -4.54 1.67
N LEU A 147 11.81 -4.28 1.27
CA LEU A 147 10.79 -3.71 2.14
C LEU A 147 9.76 -4.80 2.45
N VAL A 148 9.58 -5.12 3.71
CA VAL A 148 8.62 -6.15 4.15
C VAL A 148 7.53 -5.48 4.98
N PHE A 149 6.28 -5.58 4.53
CA PHE A 149 5.12 -5.15 5.30
C PHE A 149 4.59 -6.32 6.13
N ALA A 150 4.66 -6.18 7.46
CA ALA A 150 4.19 -7.17 8.43
C ALA A 150 3.16 -6.55 9.40
N PRO A 151 2.00 -6.08 8.91
CA PRO A 151 0.92 -5.61 9.78
C PRO A 151 0.38 -6.77 10.65
N ARG A 152 -0.44 -6.47 11.65
CA ARG A 152 -1.10 -7.50 12.46
C ARG A 152 -1.97 -8.39 11.58
N GLY A 153 -2.05 -9.67 11.94
CA GLY A 153 -2.84 -10.66 11.25
C GLY A 153 -2.19 -12.04 11.23
N PRO A 154 -2.86 -13.04 10.66
CA PRO A 154 -2.38 -14.42 10.65
C PRO A 154 -1.05 -14.59 9.89
N GLU A 155 -0.73 -13.69 8.96
CA GLU A 155 0.48 -13.76 8.14
C GLU A 155 1.71 -13.10 8.80
N GLN A 156 1.53 -12.31 9.85
CA GLN A 156 2.58 -11.49 10.46
C GLN A 156 3.80 -12.30 10.89
N ALA A 157 3.58 -13.40 11.62
CA ALA A 157 4.67 -14.23 12.11
C ALA A 157 5.54 -14.80 10.98
N GLY A 158 4.90 -15.21 9.88
CA GLY A 158 5.58 -15.72 8.69
C GLY A 158 6.38 -14.63 7.95
N LEU A 159 5.89 -13.40 7.92
CA LEU A 159 6.59 -12.25 7.33
C LEU A 159 7.80 -11.82 8.17
N ILE A 160 7.67 -11.81 9.50
CA ILE A 160 8.77 -11.55 10.43
C ILE A 160 9.86 -12.63 10.28
N GLN A 161 9.47 -13.91 10.23
CA GLN A 161 10.42 -15.00 10.02
C GLN A 161 11.15 -14.87 8.68
N LEU A 162 10.43 -14.54 7.61
CA LEU A 162 11.06 -14.27 6.31
C LEU A 162 12.08 -13.13 6.40
N ALA A 163 11.76 -12.03 7.07
CA ALA A 163 12.66 -10.91 7.26
C ALA A 163 13.96 -11.34 8.00
N ARG A 164 13.87 -12.20 9.02
CA ARG A 164 15.02 -12.80 9.71
C ARG A 164 15.86 -13.66 8.77
N ASP A 165 15.21 -14.54 8.01
CA ASP A 165 15.88 -15.43 7.05
C ASP A 165 16.66 -14.61 6.01
N MET A 166 16.06 -13.53 5.50
CA MET A 166 16.71 -12.65 4.50
C MET A 166 17.87 -11.87 5.11
N ARG A 167 17.74 -11.36 6.34
CA ARG A 167 18.86 -10.73 7.06
C ARG A 167 20.03 -11.69 7.26
N THR A 168 19.75 -12.96 7.60
CA THR A 168 20.79 -13.99 7.75
C THR A 168 21.54 -14.26 6.44
N ARG A 169 20.89 -14.08 5.28
CA ARG A 169 21.50 -14.16 3.95
C ARG A 169 22.29 -12.90 3.58
N GLY A 170 22.24 -11.86 4.40
CA GLY A 170 22.93 -10.59 4.19
C GLY A 170 22.11 -9.53 3.47
N ALA A 171 20.82 -9.74 3.20
CA ALA A 171 19.97 -8.73 2.59
C ALA A 171 19.75 -7.53 3.54
N HIS A 172 19.58 -6.34 2.97
CA HIS A 172 19.19 -5.14 3.69
C HIS A 172 17.67 -5.09 3.83
N VAL A 173 17.16 -5.51 4.98
CA VAL A 173 15.71 -5.63 5.22
C VAL A 173 15.18 -4.47 6.02
N LEU A 174 14.32 -3.68 5.40
CA LEU A 174 13.44 -2.70 6.02
C LEU A 174 12.13 -3.42 6.41
N LEU A 175 11.93 -3.67 7.71
CA LEU A 175 10.74 -4.34 8.22
C LEU A 175 9.76 -3.31 8.77
N ALA A 176 8.63 -3.14 8.08
CA ALA A 176 7.51 -2.32 8.53
C ALA A 176 6.56 -3.19 9.37
N ALA A 177 6.54 -2.97 10.68
CA ALA A 177 5.73 -3.73 11.62
C ALA A 177 5.30 -2.85 12.82
N PRO A 178 4.28 -3.25 13.59
CA PRO A 178 3.91 -2.58 14.83
C PRO A 178 5.08 -2.45 15.81
N ALA A 179 5.03 -1.44 16.70
CA ALA A 179 6.13 -1.09 17.59
C ALA A 179 6.45 -2.17 18.64
N ASP A 180 5.54 -3.11 18.89
CA ASP A 180 5.74 -4.27 19.76
C ASP A 180 6.53 -5.41 19.10
N VAL A 181 6.83 -5.30 17.81
CA VAL A 181 7.71 -6.23 17.09
C VAL A 181 9.16 -5.74 17.23
N PRO A 182 10.03 -6.43 17.99
CA PRO A 182 11.37 -5.93 18.31
C PRO A 182 12.27 -5.71 17.10
N GLU A 183 12.06 -6.46 16.03
CA GLU A 183 12.84 -6.38 14.79
C GLU A 183 12.34 -5.30 13.81
N ALA A 184 11.24 -4.61 14.13
CA ALA A 184 10.71 -3.55 13.28
C ALA A 184 11.74 -2.42 13.11
N THR A 185 12.01 -2.06 11.85
CA THR A 185 12.85 -0.91 11.52
C THR A 185 12.02 0.31 11.11
N LEU A 186 10.81 0.06 10.70
CA LEU A 186 9.82 1.07 10.30
C LEU A 186 8.54 0.83 11.12
N PRO A 187 8.17 1.75 12.01
CA PRO A 187 6.98 1.56 12.83
C PRO A 187 5.69 1.62 11.99
N LEU A 188 4.70 0.80 12.35
CA LEU A 188 3.34 0.86 11.85
C LEU A 188 2.36 1.22 12.96
N VAL A 189 1.32 1.95 12.61
CA VAL A 189 0.17 2.18 13.50
C VAL A 189 -0.67 0.92 13.57
N SER A 190 -1.04 0.51 14.78
CA SER A 190 -2.06 -0.50 15.02
C SER A 190 -3.42 0.20 15.10
N THR A 191 -4.29 -0.07 14.14
CA THR A 191 -5.66 0.47 14.12
C THR A 191 -6.56 -0.32 15.09
N ASP A 192 -7.82 0.11 15.29
CA ASP A 192 -8.74 -0.61 16.17
C ASP A 192 -9.21 -1.95 15.59
N HIS A 193 -8.94 -2.22 14.30
CA HIS A 193 -9.21 -3.51 13.67
C HIS A 193 -8.06 -3.92 12.73
N PRO A 194 -7.48 -5.14 12.86
CA PRO A 194 -6.31 -5.54 12.08
C PRO A 194 -6.47 -5.46 10.56
N ALA A 195 -7.69 -5.60 10.04
CA ALA A 195 -7.96 -5.46 8.60
C ALA A 195 -7.71 -4.04 8.07
N LEU A 196 -7.66 -3.03 8.95
CA LEU A 196 -7.39 -1.63 8.59
C LEU A 196 -5.92 -1.25 8.74
N ASP A 197 -5.08 -2.07 9.36
CA ASP A 197 -3.65 -1.80 9.50
C ASP A 197 -2.95 -1.56 8.15
N PRO A 198 -3.25 -2.31 7.07
CA PRO A 198 -2.68 -2.04 5.76
C PRO A 198 -3.04 -0.65 5.22
N VAL A 199 -4.23 -0.13 5.54
CA VAL A 199 -4.67 1.21 5.11
C VAL A 199 -3.83 2.30 5.78
N ALA A 200 -3.50 2.13 7.05
CA ALA A 200 -2.60 3.04 7.76
C ALA A 200 -1.14 2.89 7.28
N ALA A 201 -0.69 1.65 7.04
CA ALA A 201 0.67 1.36 6.60
C ALA A 201 1.01 1.99 5.24
N ILE A 202 0.08 1.96 4.27
CA ILE A 202 0.34 2.55 2.97
C ILE A 202 0.45 4.08 3.05
N LEU A 203 -0.23 4.74 3.99
CA LEU A 203 -0.06 6.18 4.17
C LEU A 203 1.34 6.51 4.71
N SER A 204 1.87 5.76 5.70
CA SER A 204 3.25 5.95 6.17
C SER A 204 4.26 5.77 5.03
N PHE A 205 4.01 4.79 4.17
CA PHE A 205 4.81 4.57 2.97
C PHE A 205 4.73 5.77 1.99
N TYR A 206 3.57 6.35 1.75
CA TYR A 206 3.44 7.50 0.85
C TYR A 206 4.22 8.72 1.32
N VAL A 207 4.20 9.01 2.63
CA VAL A 207 5.01 10.08 3.22
C VAL A 207 6.51 9.81 3.02
N MET A 208 6.95 8.58 3.22
CA MET A 208 8.33 8.16 2.96
C MET A 208 8.68 8.27 1.47
N ALA A 209 7.80 7.84 0.57
CA ALA A 209 8.04 7.84 -0.88
C ALA A 209 8.17 9.28 -1.43
N ASP A 210 7.40 10.23 -0.90
CA ASP A 210 7.53 11.65 -1.21
C ASP A 210 8.92 12.18 -0.81
N GLY A 211 9.34 11.94 0.44
CA GLY A 211 10.67 12.30 0.92
C GLY A 211 11.79 11.63 0.12
N LEU A 212 11.61 10.36 -0.27
CA LEU A 212 12.56 9.62 -1.09
C LEU A 212 12.67 10.21 -2.50
N ALA A 213 11.56 10.55 -3.13
CA ALA A 213 11.55 11.20 -4.44
C ALA A 213 12.33 12.52 -4.39
N ALA A 214 12.05 13.37 -3.40
CA ALA A 214 12.76 14.62 -3.18
C ALA A 214 14.28 14.40 -2.95
N ALA A 215 14.66 13.43 -2.11
CA ALA A 215 16.06 13.08 -1.83
C ALA A 215 16.81 12.57 -3.08
N ARG A 216 16.08 12.03 -4.06
CA ARG A 216 16.60 11.59 -5.36
C ARG A 216 16.53 12.69 -6.45
N GLY A 217 16.14 13.91 -6.10
CA GLY A 217 16.00 15.02 -7.04
C GLY A 217 14.86 14.85 -8.04
N ARG A 218 13.81 14.13 -7.65
CA ARG A 218 12.61 13.88 -8.48
C ARG A 218 11.40 14.65 -7.93
N ASN A 219 10.47 14.92 -8.81
CA ASN A 219 9.18 15.49 -8.44
C ASN A 219 8.12 14.37 -8.46
N PRO A 220 7.59 13.95 -7.29
CA PRO A 220 6.60 12.87 -7.21
C PRO A 220 5.26 13.24 -7.86
N ASP A 221 4.91 14.54 -7.94
CA ASP A 221 3.67 15.01 -8.54
C ASP A 221 3.70 15.01 -10.08
N ALA A 222 4.90 15.12 -10.66
CA ALA A 222 5.11 15.19 -12.10
C ALA A 222 6.29 14.30 -12.53
N PRO A 223 6.13 12.97 -12.55
CA PRO A 223 7.15 12.03 -13.01
C PRO A 223 7.52 12.28 -14.48
N ARG A 224 8.81 12.13 -14.81
CA ARG A 224 9.39 12.58 -16.10
C ARG A 224 8.75 11.99 -17.36
N HIS A 225 8.22 10.77 -17.27
CA HIS A 225 7.73 10.00 -18.43
C HIS A 225 6.27 9.61 -18.31
N LEU A 226 5.55 10.15 -17.34
CA LEU A 226 4.14 9.86 -17.11
C LEU A 226 3.31 11.13 -17.23
N ASN A 227 2.13 10.98 -17.80
CA ASN A 227 1.12 12.03 -17.85
C ASN A 227 -0.10 11.60 -17.02
N LYS A 228 -0.86 12.55 -16.50
CA LYS A 228 -2.12 12.25 -15.84
C LYS A 228 -3.10 11.69 -16.84
N VAL A 229 -3.43 10.41 -16.71
CA VAL A 229 -4.37 9.70 -17.59
C VAL A 229 -5.79 9.75 -17.04
N THR A 230 -5.91 9.63 -15.71
CA THR A 230 -7.21 9.69 -15.03
C THR A 230 -7.41 11.08 -14.46
N GLU A 231 -8.37 11.81 -15.01
CA GLU A 231 -8.79 13.12 -14.51
C GLU A 231 -10.01 12.95 -13.62
N THR A 232 -9.96 13.53 -12.41
CA THR A 232 -11.10 13.64 -11.49
C THR A 232 -11.50 15.11 -11.43
N HIS A 233 -12.67 15.42 -11.94
CA HIS A 233 -13.27 16.77 -11.96
C HIS A 233 -14.17 16.96 -10.74
#